data_b6bf004b6e2242ac13a3f5d928a82382
#
_entry.id   b6bf004b6e2242ac13a3f5d928a82382
#
_cell.length_a   1.000
_cell.length_b   1.000
_cell.length_c   1.000
_cell.angle_alpha   90.00
_cell.angle_beta   90.00
_cell.angle_gamma   90.00
#
_symmetry.space_group_name_H-M   'P 1'
#
loop_
_entity.id
_entity.type
_entity.pdbx_description
1 polymer ?
#
loop_
_entity_poly.entity_id
_entity_poly.type
_entity_poly.pdbx_seq_one_letter_code
_entity_poly.pdbx_strand_id
1 'polypeptide(L)'
;MSNAKPVLFKISLALTIITVMTCIVTSVFIPDADGVIIDEYLINQLRTWYIMGQIRDISLYTCFFWGAAAFVIRISIWAEDERSFSNSMLVCYFIFVAIVFLLIAVKIPTTLPAITNKPVVESITVVNKNTDYGGGKFSKSQYYTLYFSNGTYRGVSKEKYSNTEIGDPFYIVTCGKIVIKSFDGKECRLGI
;
A
#
# COMPACT_ATOMS: atom_id res chain seq x y z
N MET A 1 -12.97 -26.05 30.10
CA MET A 1 -12.57 -24.94 29.18
C MET A 1 -11.05 -24.67 29.17
N SER A 2 -10.22 -25.37 29.91
CA SER A 2 -8.78 -25.10 30.11
C SER A 2 -7.88 -25.34 28.88
N ASN A 3 -8.26 -26.21 27.94
CA ASN A 3 -7.38 -26.58 26.81
C ASN A 3 -7.52 -25.68 25.54
N ALA A 4 -8.49 -24.80 25.47
CA ALA A 4 -8.71 -23.97 24.27
C ALA A 4 -7.68 -22.84 24.13
N LYS A 5 -7.29 -22.19 25.23
CA LYS A 5 -6.34 -21.06 25.22
C LYS A 5 -4.96 -21.43 24.62
N PRO A 6 -4.29 -22.53 25.03
CA PRO A 6 -2.98 -22.90 24.44
C PRO A 6 -3.10 -23.31 22.99
N VAL A 7 -4.22 -23.87 22.54
CA VAL A 7 -4.45 -24.19 21.11
C VAL A 7 -4.61 -22.89 20.31
N LEU A 8 -5.41 -21.94 20.76
CA LEU A 8 -5.59 -20.64 20.11
C LEU A 8 -4.26 -19.87 20.02
N PHE A 9 -3.43 -19.91 21.07
CA PHE A 9 -2.09 -19.31 21.04
C PHE A 9 -1.23 -19.90 19.94
N LYS A 10 -1.18 -21.23 19.82
CA LYS A 10 -0.40 -21.92 18.78
C LYS A 10 -0.90 -21.56 17.36
N ILE A 11 -2.21 -21.49 17.18
CA ILE A 11 -2.82 -21.10 15.89
C ILE A 11 -2.44 -19.65 15.54
N SER A 12 -2.61 -18.71 16.48
CA SER A 12 -2.27 -17.30 16.24
C SER A 12 -0.77 -17.14 15.93
N LEU A 13 0.10 -17.86 16.61
CA LEU A 13 1.55 -17.86 16.35
C LEU A 13 1.87 -18.40 14.97
N ALA A 14 1.27 -19.53 14.57
CA ALA A 14 1.46 -20.11 13.24
C ALA A 14 1.01 -19.14 12.12
N LEU A 15 -0.15 -18.50 12.29
CA LEU A 15 -0.65 -17.51 11.35
C LEU A 15 0.25 -16.27 11.28
N THR A 16 0.82 -15.82 12.41
CA THR A 16 1.83 -14.76 12.42
C THR A 16 3.05 -15.14 11.59
N ILE A 17 3.56 -16.34 11.77
CA ILE A 17 4.72 -16.84 11.01
C ILE A 17 4.41 -16.90 9.51
N ILE A 18 3.24 -17.42 9.12
CA ILE A 18 2.83 -17.50 7.72
C ILE A 18 2.75 -16.10 7.10
N THR A 19 2.15 -15.12 7.79
CA THR A 19 2.03 -13.75 7.27
C THR A 19 3.37 -13.03 7.18
N VAL A 20 4.29 -13.26 8.13
CA VAL A 20 5.68 -12.77 8.06
C VAL A 20 6.39 -13.35 6.85
N MET A 21 6.30 -14.66 6.64
CA MET A 21 6.92 -15.31 5.49
C MET A 21 6.37 -14.79 4.17
N THR A 22 5.04 -14.60 4.07
CA THR A 22 4.42 -13.99 2.89
C THR A 22 4.93 -12.58 2.65
N CYS A 23 5.07 -11.77 3.70
CA CYS A 23 5.61 -10.40 3.60
C CYS A 23 7.07 -10.41 3.09
N ILE A 24 7.90 -11.31 3.61
CA ILE A 24 9.30 -11.45 3.17
C ILE A 24 9.36 -11.89 1.70
N VAL A 25 8.64 -12.94 1.34
CA VAL A 25 8.61 -13.47 -0.04
C VAL A 25 8.18 -12.39 -1.01
N THR A 26 7.06 -11.71 -0.74
CA THR A 26 6.58 -10.62 -1.62
C THR A 26 7.57 -9.46 -1.70
N SER A 27 8.32 -9.15 -0.63
CA SER A 27 9.34 -8.09 -0.65
C SER A 27 10.56 -8.47 -1.49
N VAL A 28 10.97 -9.74 -1.46
CA VAL A 28 12.14 -10.24 -2.23
C VAL A 28 11.81 -10.38 -3.71
N PHE A 29 10.60 -10.80 -4.05
CA PHE A 29 10.18 -11.09 -5.43
C PHE A 29 9.44 -9.92 -6.10
N ILE A 30 9.42 -8.72 -5.50
CA ILE A 30 8.92 -7.52 -6.20
C ILE A 30 9.85 -7.24 -7.39
N PRO A 31 9.35 -7.29 -8.65
CA PRO A 31 10.18 -7.01 -9.82
C PRO A 31 10.59 -5.53 -9.82
N ASP A 32 11.76 -5.25 -10.33
CA ASP A 32 12.14 -3.90 -10.69
C ASP A 32 11.29 -3.46 -11.87
N ALA A 33 10.63 -2.31 -11.73
CA ALA A 33 9.67 -1.82 -12.71
C ALA A 33 10.08 -0.44 -13.26
N ASP A 34 11.38 -0.24 -13.43
CA ASP A 34 11.94 0.94 -14.06
C ASP A 34 12.38 0.64 -15.51
N GLY A 35 11.96 1.49 -16.44
CA GLY A 35 12.28 1.34 -17.85
C GLY A 35 12.10 2.64 -18.63
N VAL A 36 12.89 2.80 -19.67
CA VAL A 36 12.83 3.93 -20.61
C VAL A 36 11.84 3.65 -21.75
N ILE A 37 11.59 2.36 -22.04
CA ILE A 37 10.66 1.93 -23.10
C ILE A 37 9.43 1.33 -22.44
N ILE A 38 8.27 1.90 -22.73
CA ILE A 38 6.98 1.41 -22.23
C ILE A 38 6.45 0.40 -23.25
N ASP A 39 6.80 -0.85 -23.07
CA ASP A 39 6.34 -2.01 -23.84
C ASP A 39 5.40 -2.91 -23.01
N GLU A 40 4.85 -3.92 -23.63
CA GLU A 40 3.96 -4.86 -22.98
C GLU A 40 4.63 -5.60 -21.80
N TYR A 41 5.93 -5.84 -21.89
CA TYR A 41 6.70 -6.49 -20.83
C TYR A 41 6.79 -5.60 -19.58
N LEU A 42 7.18 -4.32 -19.75
CA LEU A 42 7.24 -3.35 -18.65
C LEU A 42 5.86 -3.13 -18.01
N ILE A 43 4.80 -3.05 -18.84
CA ILE A 43 3.43 -2.89 -18.36
C ILE A 43 3.01 -4.05 -17.47
N ASN A 44 3.32 -5.29 -17.85
CA ASN A 44 3.05 -6.48 -17.06
C ASN A 44 3.89 -6.55 -15.78
N GLN A 45 5.16 -6.13 -15.84
CA GLN A 45 5.99 -6.00 -14.63
C GLN A 45 5.44 -4.96 -13.66
N LEU A 46 5.01 -3.80 -14.14
CA LEU A 46 4.40 -2.75 -13.32
C LEU A 46 3.13 -3.24 -12.62
N ARG A 47 2.27 -3.97 -13.33
CA ARG A 47 1.09 -4.59 -12.74
C ARG A 47 1.49 -5.56 -11.63
N THR A 48 2.44 -6.45 -11.89
CA THR A 48 2.94 -7.43 -10.93
C THR A 48 3.55 -6.73 -9.71
N TRP A 49 4.38 -5.72 -9.94
CA TRP A 49 4.99 -4.87 -8.91
C TRP A 49 3.92 -4.25 -8.00
N TYR A 50 2.87 -3.68 -8.60
CA TYR A 50 1.77 -3.07 -7.84
C TYR A 50 1.01 -4.09 -7.00
N ILE A 51 0.61 -5.22 -7.61
CA ILE A 51 -0.13 -6.30 -6.92
C ILE A 51 0.71 -6.88 -5.76
N MET A 52 1.99 -7.18 -6.00
CA MET A 52 2.89 -7.69 -4.96
C MET A 52 3.07 -6.70 -3.81
N GLY A 53 3.17 -5.40 -4.12
CA GLY A 53 3.21 -4.35 -3.11
C GLY A 53 1.94 -4.33 -2.24
N GLN A 54 0.75 -4.47 -2.83
CA GLN A 54 -0.50 -4.53 -2.07
C GLN A 54 -0.59 -5.80 -1.21
N ILE A 55 -0.18 -6.96 -1.73
CA ILE A 55 -0.13 -8.23 -0.97
C ILE A 55 0.82 -8.10 0.22
N ARG A 56 1.99 -7.50 0.02
CA ARG A 56 2.94 -7.22 1.10
C ARG A 56 2.32 -6.36 2.21
N ASP A 57 1.67 -5.26 1.84
CA ASP A 57 1.04 -4.35 2.81
C ASP A 57 -0.08 -5.05 3.60
N ILE A 58 -0.95 -5.82 2.92
CA ILE A 58 -2.01 -6.60 3.55
C ILE A 58 -1.41 -7.66 4.49
N SER A 59 -0.35 -8.35 4.06
CA SER A 59 0.33 -9.35 4.88
C SER A 59 0.96 -8.74 6.12
N LEU A 60 1.52 -7.53 6.01
CA LEU A 60 2.07 -6.79 7.15
C LEU A 60 0.97 -6.45 8.18
N TYR A 61 -0.17 -5.91 7.74
CA TYR A 61 -1.29 -5.62 8.65
C TYR A 61 -1.82 -6.89 9.32
N THR A 62 -1.95 -7.97 8.56
CA THR A 62 -2.42 -9.26 9.06
C THR A 62 -1.41 -9.88 10.05
N CYS A 63 -0.10 -9.68 9.84
CA CYS A 63 0.94 -10.07 10.79
C CYS A 63 0.77 -9.37 12.14
N PHE A 64 0.56 -8.06 12.14
CA PHE A 64 0.29 -7.31 13.38
C PHE A 64 -0.97 -7.79 14.08
N PHE A 65 -2.03 -8.10 13.32
CA PHE A 65 -3.27 -8.65 13.88
C PHE A 65 -3.04 -9.96 14.64
N TRP A 66 -2.41 -10.94 14.00
CA TRP A 66 -2.16 -12.25 14.61
C TRP A 66 -1.12 -12.20 15.71
N GLY A 67 -0.09 -11.34 15.58
CA GLY A 67 0.91 -11.12 16.62
C GLY A 67 0.30 -10.54 17.90
N ALA A 68 -0.57 -9.53 17.76
CA ALA A 68 -1.31 -8.96 18.89
C ALA A 68 -2.26 -9.98 19.51
N ALA A 69 -2.96 -10.80 18.70
CA ALA A 69 -3.80 -11.89 19.19
C ALA A 69 -3.00 -12.88 20.03
N ALA A 70 -1.86 -13.35 19.53
CA ALA A 70 -0.98 -14.27 20.26
C ALA A 70 -0.50 -13.66 21.58
N PHE A 71 -0.12 -12.38 21.57
CA PHE A 71 0.31 -11.66 22.77
C PHE A 71 -0.79 -11.58 23.84
N VAL A 72 -2.01 -11.16 23.44
CA VAL A 72 -3.16 -11.06 24.36
C VAL A 72 -3.55 -12.42 24.93
N ILE A 73 -3.56 -13.48 24.09
CA ILE A 73 -3.85 -14.85 24.55
C ILE A 73 -2.76 -15.29 25.53
N ARG A 74 -1.49 -15.02 25.25
CA ARG A 74 -0.38 -15.41 26.14
C ARG A 74 -0.50 -14.75 27.52
N ILE A 75 -0.78 -13.45 27.54
CA ILE A 75 -0.99 -12.72 28.81
C ILE A 75 -2.22 -13.26 29.54
N SER A 76 -3.32 -13.54 28.83
CA SER A 76 -4.54 -14.11 29.45
C SER A 76 -4.31 -15.50 30.02
N ILE A 77 -3.32 -16.26 29.55
CA ILE A 77 -2.90 -17.53 30.15
C ILE A 77 -2.10 -17.28 31.43
N TRP A 78 -1.28 -16.23 31.45
CA TRP A 78 -0.37 -15.92 32.56
C TRP A 78 -1.10 -15.20 33.73
N ALA A 79 -2.07 -14.36 33.40
CA ALA A 79 -2.82 -13.50 34.35
C ALA A 79 -4.16 -14.14 34.79
N GLU A 80 -4.18 -15.47 35.06
CA GLU A 80 -5.41 -16.18 35.45
C GLU A 80 -6.09 -15.60 36.72
N ASP A 81 -5.39 -14.83 37.56
CA ASP A 81 -5.87 -14.30 38.81
C ASP A 81 -6.40 -12.83 38.77
N GLU A 82 -6.21 -12.07 37.70
CA GLU A 82 -6.61 -10.65 37.62
C GLU A 82 -7.66 -10.37 36.54
N ARG A 83 -8.95 -10.57 36.87
CA ARG A 83 -10.10 -10.31 35.95
C ARG A 83 -10.16 -8.88 35.39
N SER A 84 -9.71 -7.86 36.12
CA SER A 84 -9.77 -6.46 35.72
C SER A 84 -8.78 -6.15 34.59
N PHE A 85 -7.55 -6.67 34.67
CA PHE A 85 -6.52 -6.49 33.67
C PHE A 85 -6.88 -7.17 32.36
N SER A 86 -7.47 -8.35 32.41
CA SER A 86 -7.93 -9.12 31.24
C SER A 86 -8.98 -8.38 30.42
N ASN A 87 -9.94 -7.70 31.06
CA ASN A 87 -11.00 -6.97 30.36
C ASN A 87 -10.49 -5.73 29.63
N SER A 88 -9.60 -4.95 30.24
CA SER A 88 -9.01 -3.76 29.60
C SER A 88 -8.16 -4.13 28.38
N MET A 89 -7.38 -5.21 28.46
CA MET A 89 -6.62 -5.73 27.35
C MET A 89 -7.49 -6.23 26.19
N LEU A 90 -8.61 -6.88 26.49
CA LEU A 90 -9.56 -7.31 25.47
C LEU A 90 -10.15 -6.12 24.72
N VAL A 91 -10.54 -5.05 25.43
CA VAL A 91 -11.04 -3.82 24.78
C VAL A 91 -9.98 -3.20 23.87
N CYS A 92 -8.75 -3.05 24.35
CA CYS A 92 -7.65 -2.54 23.52
C CYS A 92 -7.40 -3.42 22.28
N TYR A 93 -7.47 -4.75 22.44
CA TYR A 93 -7.33 -5.67 21.32
C TYR A 93 -8.46 -5.51 20.30
N PHE A 94 -9.72 -5.38 20.72
CA PHE A 94 -10.84 -5.17 19.79
C PHE A 94 -10.72 -3.85 19.03
N ILE A 95 -10.30 -2.76 19.69
CA ILE A 95 -10.03 -1.48 19.01
C ILE A 95 -8.93 -1.65 17.97
N PHE A 96 -7.83 -2.33 18.32
CA PHE A 96 -6.74 -2.60 17.39
C PHE A 96 -7.20 -3.44 16.20
N VAL A 97 -7.99 -4.50 16.43
CA VAL A 97 -8.60 -5.33 15.38
C VAL A 97 -9.44 -4.50 14.41
N ALA A 98 -10.27 -3.60 14.93
CA ALA A 98 -11.11 -2.72 14.12
C ALA A 98 -10.25 -1.80 13.23
N ILE A 99 -9.16 -1.24 13.76
CA ILE A 99 -8.22 -0.41 13.01
C ILE A 99 -7.55 -1.22 11.88
N VAL A 100 -7.03 -2.41 12.18
CA VAL A 100 -6.38 -3.27 11.17
C VAL A 100 -7.38 -3.68 10.08
N PHE A 101 -8.61 -4.02 10.45
CA PHE A 101 -9.66 -4.36 9.49
C PHE A 101 -10.00 -3.18 8.57
N LEU A 102 -10.05 -1.97 9.11
CA LEU A 102 -10.27 -0.74 8.35
C LEU A 102 -9.11 -0.51 7.35
N LEU A 103 -7.86 -0.69 7.77
CA LEU A 103 -6.70 -0.55 6.91
C LEU A 103 -6.71 -1.55 5.74
N ILE A 104 -7.10 -2.80 6.00
CA ILE A 104 -7.25 -3.83 4.95
C ILE A 104 -8.42 -3.46 4.02
N ALA A 105 -9.55 -3.02 4.57
CA ALA A 105 -10.74 -2.66 3.80
C ALA A 105 -10.47 -1.51 2.82
N VAL A 106 -9.62 -0.54 3.19
CA VAL A 106 -9.19 0.56 2.31
C VAL A 106 -8.32 0.06 1.14
N LYS A 107 -7.59 -1.05 1.32
CA LYS A 107 -6.73 -1.63 0.27
C LYS A 107 -7.48 -2.43 -0.78
N ILE A 108 -8.65 -2.99 -0.45
CA ILE A 108 -9.43 -3.82 -1.38
C ILE A 108 -9.83 -3.05 -2.66
N PRO A 109 -10.42 -1.83 -2.58
CA PRO A 109 -10.82 -1.06 -3.75
C PRO A 109 -9.66 -0.71 -4.70
N THR A 110 -8.44 -0.65 -4.17
CA THR A 110 -7.24 -0.35 -4.95
C THR A 110 -6.57 -1.60 -5.52
N THR A 111 -6.70 -2.74 -4.85
CA THR A 111 -6.07 -4.00 -5.27
C THR A 111 -6.92 -4.75 -6.30
N LEU A 112 -8.23 -4.83 -6.07
CA LEU A 112 -9.13 -5.61 -6.89
C LEU A 112 -9.12 -5.19 -8.38
N PRO A 113 -9.21 -3.89 -8.74
CA PRO A 113 -9.12 -3.48 -10.13
C PRO A 113 -7.77 -3.80 -10.80
N ALA A 114 -6.66 -3.76 -10.05
CA ALA A 114 -5.35 -4.14 -10.58
C ALA A 114 -5.26 -5.64 -10.91
N ILE A 115 -6.01 -6.49 -10.19
CA ILE A 115 -6.08 -7.93 -10.46
C ILE A 115 -7.01 -8.23 -11.64
N THR A 116 -8.19 -7.59 -11.69
CA THR A 116 -9.27 -7.93 -12.61
C THR A 116 -9.17 -7.25 -13.98
N ASN A 117 -8.62 -6.03 -14.03
CA ASN A 117 -8.52 -5.27 -15.28
C ASN A 117 -7.16 -5.46 -15.95
N LYS A 118 -7.16 -5.37 -17.29
CA LYS A 118 -5.92 -5.27 -18.05
C LYS A 118 -5.32 -3.87 -17.85
N PRO A 119 -3.99 -3.75 -17.77
CA PRO A 119 -3.34 -2.46 -17.75
C PRO A 119 -3.49 -1.75 -19.10
N VAL A 120 -3.72 -0.45 -19.04
CA VAL A 120 -3.83 0.44 -20.22
C VAL A 120 -2.85 1.59 -20.06
N VAL A 121 -2.21 1.97 -21.15
CA VAL A 121 -1.34 3.14 -21.20
C VAL A 121 -2.08 4.28 -21.86
N GLU A 122 -2.15 5.41 -21.18
CA GLU A 122 -2.76 6.65 -21.67
C GLU A 122 -1.67 7.70 -21.85
N SER A 123 -1.68 8.36 -23.01
CA SER A 123 -0.87 9.57 -23.24
C SER A 123 -1.65 10.78 -22.78
N ILE A 124 -1.07 11.55 -21.87
CA ILE A 124 -1.67 12.74 -21.28
C ILE A 124 -0.67 13.88 -21.29
N THR A 125 -1.14 15.11 -21.10
CA THR A 125 -0.29 16.29 -21.02
C THR A 125 -0.49 17.01 -19.70
N VAL A 126 0.53 17.73 -19.24
CA VAL A 126 0.42 18.61 -18.07
C VAL A 126 -0.39 19.84 -18.46
N VAL A 127 -1.50 20.08 -17.77
CA VAL A 127 -2.37 21.23 -18.02
C VAL A 127 -2.22 22.34 -17.00
N ASN A 128 -1.77 22.01 -15.79
CA ASN A 128 -1.54 22.97 -14.71
C ASN A 128 -0.51 22.48 -13.72
N LYS A 129 0.11 23.41 -13.00
CA LYS A 129 1.09 23.18 -11.95
C LYS A 129 0.68 23.98 -10.71
N ASN A 130 0.69 23.36 -9.55
CA ASN A 130 0.38 24.04 -8.29
C ASN A 130 1.43 23.76 -7.22
N THR A 131 1.62 24.73 -6.35
CA THR A 131 2.50 24.64 -5.20
C THR A 131 1.72 25.00 -3.95
N ASP A 132 1.49 24.02 -3.10
CA ASP A 132 0.78 24.19 -1.84
C ASP A 132 1.74 24.17 -0.64
N TYR A 133 1.39 24.91 0.38
CA TYR A 133 2.10 24.90 1.66
C TYR A 133 1.23 24.17 2.68
N GLY A 134 1.72 23.05 3.18
CA GLY A 134 1.08 22.32 4.26
C GLY A 134 2.03 22.14 5.44
N GLY A 135 1.46 21.95 6.62
CA GLY A 135 2.23 21.70 7.82
C GLY A 135 1.64 22.42 9.04
N GLY A 136 1.95 21.90 10.23
CA GLY A 136 1.55 22.50 11.49
C GLY A 136 2.40 23.71 11.86
N LYS A 137 2.15 24.29 13.06
CA LYS A 137 2.86 25.50 13.57
C LYS A 137 4.38 25.41 13.55
N PHE A 138 4.96 24.19 13.50
CA PHE A 138 6.40 23.94 13.63
C PHE A 138 7.09 23.44 12.36
N SER A 139 6.34 23.16 11.26
CA SER A 139 6.93 22.66 10.02
C SER A 139 6.09 23.11 8.83
N LYS A 140 6.67 23.95 7.97
CA LYS A 140 6.07 24.29 6.66
C LYS A 140 6.70 23.37 5.61
N SER A 141 5.93 22.42 5.11
CA SER A 141 6.32 21.60 3.98
C SER A 141 5.69 22.13 2.71
N GLN A 142 6.47 22.22 1.64
CA GLN A 142 6.01 22.66 0.33
C GLN A 142 5.69 21.43 -0.51
N TYR A 143 4.49 21.36 -1.07
CA TYR A 143 4.02 20.27 -1.91
C TYR A 143 3.89 20.75 -3.34
N TYR A 144 4.38 19.98 -4.28
CA TYR A 144 4.37 20.27 -5.71
C TYR A 144 3.45 19.31 -6.41
N THR A 145 2.46 19.83 -7.14
CA THR A 145 1.43 19.02 -7.80
C THR A 145 1.35 19.36 -9.27
N LEU A 146 1.35 18.35 -10.11
CA LEU A 146 1.06 18.43 -11.54
C LEU A 146 -0.36 17.97 -11.80
N TYR A 147 -1.11 18.71 -12.62
CA TYR A 147 -2.45 18.37 -13.08
C TYR A 147 -2.40 18.00 -14.55
N PHE A 148 -3.13 16.94 -14.93
CA PHE A 148 -3.07 16.36 -16.27
C PHE A 148 -4.38 16.55 -17.03
N SER A 149 -4.31 16.43 -18.36
CA SER A 149 -5.43 16.64 -19.29
C SER A 149 -6.62 15.69 -19.06
N ASN A 150 -6.41 14.54 -18.44
CA ASN A 150 -7.48 13.60 -18.08
C ASN A 150 -8.12 13.88 -16.71
N GLY A 151 -7.80 15.02 -16.08
CA GLY A 151 -8.33 15.42 -14.76
C GLY A 151 -7.63 14.78 -13.57
N THR A 152 -6.64 13.93 -13.78
CA THR A 152 -5.84 13.37 -12.68
C THR A 152 -4.77 14.36 -12.22
N TYR A 153 -4.26 14.16 -11.01
CA TYR A 153 -3.15 14.95 -10.47
C TYR A 153 -2.13 14.07 -9.77
N ARG A 154 -0.90 14.56 -9.62
CA ARG A 154 0.17 13.85 -8.94
C ARG A 154 1.09 14.82 -8.19
N GLY A 155 1.41 14.45 -6.95
CA GLY A 155 2.50 15.05 -6.19
C GLY A 155 3.84 14.61 -6.75
N VAL A 156 4.77 15.55 -6.92
CA VAL A 156 6.12 15.31 -7.48
C VAL A 156 7.18 15.95 -6.60
N SER A 157 8.46 15.57 -6.81
CA SER A 157 9.58 16.25 -6.19
C SER A 157 9.73 17.69 -6.73
N LYS A 158 10.40 18.55 -5.96
CA LYS A 158 10.72 19.91 -6.39
C LYS A 158 11.47 19.94 -7.72
N GLU A 159 12.44 19.06 -7.88
CA GLU A 159 13.24 18.93 -9.08
C GLU A 159 12.37 18.58 -10.29
N LYS A 160 11.54 17.54 -10.18
CA LYS A 160 10.60 17.14 -11.24
C LYS A 160 9.62 18.27 -11.61
N TYR A 161 9.10 18.97 -10.58
CA TYR A 161 8.22 20.12 -10.79
C TYR A 161 8.89 21.24 -11.56
N SER A 162 10.16 21.55 -11.24
CA SER A 162 10.91 22.62 -11.92
C SER A 162 11.21 22.28 -13.38
N ASN A 163 11.50 21.01 -13.67
CA ASN A 163 11.87 20.54 -15.00
C ASN A 163 10.67 20.21 -15.90
N THR A 164 9.44 20.24 -15.36
CA THR A 164 8.22 19.96 -16.11
C THR A 164 7.55 21.26 -16.51
N GLU A 165 7.13 21.38 -17.76
CA GLU A 165 6.39 22.52 -18.28
C GLU A 165 4.93 22.15 -18.57
N ILE A 166 4.04 23.16 -18.68
CA ILE A 166 2.66 22.96 -19.15
C ILE A 166 2.72 22.58 -20.62
N GLY A 167 2.02 21.51 -20.99
CA GLY A 167 2.06 20.91 -22.33
C GLY A 167 3.00 19.70 -22.43
N ASP A 168 3.87 19.45 -21.44
CA ASP A 168 4.75 18.29 -21.45
C ASP A 168 3.97 16.99 -21.49
N PRO A 169 4.40 16.02 -22.32
CA PRO A 169 3.75 14.72 -22.42
C PRO A 169 4.09 13.83 -21.22
N PHE A 170 3.10 13.07 -20.76
CA PHE A 170 3.24 12.02 -19.78
C PHE A 170 2.53 10.76 -20.24
N TYR A 171 3.02 9.61 -19.81
CA TYR A 171 2.35 8.32 -19.99
C TYR A 171 1.90 7.81 -18.63
N ILE A 172 0.63 7.45 -18.53
CA ILE A 172 0.06 6.86 -17.30
C ILE A 172 -0.32 5.41 -17.60
N VAL A 173 0.16 4.51 -16.75
CA VAL A 173 -0.28 3.11 -16.74
C VAL A 173 -1.40 2.97 -15.72
N THR A 174 -2.58 2.58 -16.19
CA THR A 174 -3.78 2.42 -15.36
C THR A 174 -4.30 1.00 -15.39
N CYS A 175 -4.94 0.55 -14.30
CA CYS A 175 -5.78 -0.66 -14.25
C CYS A 175 -7.17 -0.25 -13.79
N GLY A 176 -8.10 -0.13 -14.74
CA GLY A 176 -9.40 0.48 -14.48
C GLY A 176 -9.25 1.95 -14.08
N LYS A 177 -9.69 2.31 -12.86
CA LYS A 177 -9.57 3.69 -12.35
C LYS A 177 -8.29 3.96 -11.56
N ILE A 178 -7.40 2.98 -11.44
CA ILE A 178 -6.20 3.09 -10.60
C ILE A 178 -5.00 3.40 -11.45
N VAL A 179 -4.29 4.47 -11.10
CA VAL A 179 -2.98 4.79 -11.66
C VAL A 179 -1.91 3.95 -10.96
N ILE A 180 -1.25 3.08 -11.71
CA ILE A 180 -0.15 2.25 -11.21
C ILE A 180 1.16 3.04 -11.21
N LYS A 181 1.49 3.64 -12.35
CA LYS A 181 2.72 4.44 -12.51
C LYS A 181 2.51 5.50 -13.59
N SER A 182 3.22 6.60 -13.49
CA SER A 182 3.31 7.60 -14.55
C SER A 182 4.76 7.81 -14.93
N PHE A 183 4.99 8.01 -16.22
CA PHE A 183 6.29 8.23 -16.83
C PHE A 183 6.33 9.61 -17.50
N ASP A 184 7.49 10.24 -17.44
CA ASP A 184 7.76 11.45 -18.18
C ASP A 184 7.93 11.12 -19.66
N GLY A 185 7.13 11.73 -20.52
CA GLY A 185 7.21 11.48 -21.94
C GLY A 185 8.47 12.05 -22.61
N LYS A 186 9.24 12.89 -21.90
CA LYS A 186 10.57 13.34 -22.36
C LYS A 186 11.64 12.27 -22.13
N GLU A 187 11.49 11.44 -21.09
CA GLU A 187 12.45 10.43 -20.68
C GLU A 187 12.09 9.03 -21.20
N CYS A 188 10.81 8.80 -21.49
CA CYS A 188 10.29 7.50 -21.88
C CYS A 188 9.69 7.51 -23.28
N ARG A 189 9.76 6.37 -23.98
CA ARG A 189 9.16 6.15 -25.29
C ARG A 189 8.16 5.00 -25.25
N LEU A 190 7.09 5.13 -26.02
CA LEU A 190 6.17 4.01 -26.25
C LEU A 190 6.80 3.02 -27.21
N GLY A 191 6.91 1.76 -26.79
CA GLY A 191 7.38 0.63 -27.59
C GLY A 191 6.25 -0.31 -28.04
N ILE A 192 5.01 0.23 -28.09
CA ILE A 192 3.79 -0.51 -28.45
C ILE A 192 3.48 -0.28 -29.93
#